data_2aadc10b51e8186b25dc7eef402644b7
#
_entry.id   2aadc10b51e8186b25dc7eef402644b7
#
_cell.length_a   1.000
_cell.length_b   1.000
_cell.length_c   1.000
_cell.angle_alpha   90.00
_cell.angle_beta   90.00
_cell.angle_gamma   90.00
#
_symmetry.space_group_name_H-M   'P 1'
#
loop_
_entity.id
_entity.type
_entity.pdbx_description
1 polymer ?
#
loop_
_entity_poly.entity_id
_entity_poly.type
_entity_poly.pdbx_seq_one_letter_code
_entity_poly.pdbx_strand_id
1 'polypeptide(L)'
;MIYIIKKDGTRELFNAEKIVRAVNKSAARILYHFSEEEIQFICRFATEKAESLNKKDIPIQDMHNIVEGALEQVNPAVAKSYRDYRNYKIDFIHMMDEVYTKSQSIRYIGDKSNANTDSALVATKRSLIFNELNKELYRKFFMNRNELQACKDGYIYIHDQSARLDTMNCCLFDVASVLSGGFEMGNVWYNEPKTLDTAFDVMGDIILSTAAQQYGGFTVPSVDLLLEPFAEKSYEKFYRRYIDMGLTPKAADKEAMADILNDFEQGFQGWEYKFNTVASSRGDYP
;
A
#
# COMPACT_ATOMS: atom_id res chain seq x y z
N MET A 1 -51.04 0.90 -4.91
CA MET A 1 -49.84 0.23 -5.47
C MET A 1 -48.65 1.11 -5.15
N ILE A 2 -47.66 0.59 -4.38
CA ILE A 2 -46.51 1.32 -3.84
C ILE A 2 -45.27 0.93 -4.66
N TYR A 3 -44.43 1.88 -4.96
CA TYR A 3 -43.15 1.69 -5.62
C TYR A 3 -42.01 2.19 -4.75
N ILE A 4 -40.88 1.52 -4.85
CA ILE A 4 -39.66 1.90 -4.14
C ILE A 4 -38.71 2.55 -5.14
N ILE A 5 -38.25 3.74 -4.83
CA ILE A 5 -37.23 4.45 -5.61
C ILE A 5 -35.85 4.09 -5.03
N LYS A 6 -35.05 3.40 -5.84
CA LYS A 6 -33.67 3.03 -5.49
C LYS A 6 -32.73 4.22 -5.54
N LYS A 7 -31.49 4.05 -5.02
CA LYS A 7 -30.44 5.09 -5.02
C LYS A 7 -30.04 5.54 -6.43
N ASP A 8 -30.12 4.65 -7.42
CA ASP A 8 -29.84 4.93 -8.84
C ASP A 8 -31.03 5.56 -9.58
N GLY A 9 -32.12 5.90 -8.88
CA GLY A 9 -33.34 6.45 -9.44
C GLY A 9 -34.28 5.42 -10.05
N THR A 10 -33.92 4.15 -10.10
CA THR A 10 -34.81 3.10 -10.63
C THR A 10 -36.04 2.92 -9.75
N ARG A 11 -37.20 2.73 -10.40
CA ARG A 11 -38.50 2.55 -9.76
C ARG A 11 -38.89 1.08 -9.78
N GLU A 12 -39.14 0.48 -8.62
CA GLU A 12 -39.47 -0.93 -8.49
C GLU A 12 -40.73 -1.10 -7.65
N LEU A 13 -41.58 -2.06 -8.03
CA LEU A 13 -42.75 -2.40 -7.23
C LEU A 13 -42.37 -2.93 -5.86
N PHE A 14 -43.04 -2.47 -4.80
CA PHE A 14 -42.85 -2.97 -3.45
C PHE A 14 -43.06 -4.48 -3.40
N ASN A 15 -42.12 -5.20 -2.82
CA ASN A 15 -42.15 -6.66 -2.66
C ASN A 15 -41.63 -7.03 -1.26
N ALA A 16 -42.51 -7.58 -0.42
CA ALA A 16 -42.17 -8.00 0.95
C ALA A 16 -41.14 -9.13 1.00
N GLU A 17 -41.04 -10.00 -0.01
CA GLU A 17 -40.03 -11.07 -0.06
C GLU A 17 -38.59 -10.52 -0.06
N LYS A 18 -38.38 -9.31 -0.63
CA LYS A 18 -37.08 -8.65 -0.59
C LYS A 18 -36.69 -8.20 0.82
N ILE A 19 -37.70 -7.82 1.63
CA ILE A 19 -37.51 -7.53 3.06
C ILE A 19 -37.06 -8.78 3.77
N VAL A 20 -37.78 -9.91 3.59
CA VAL A 20 -37.45 -11.19 4.19
C VAL A 20 -35.99 -11.59 3.89
N ARG A 21 -35.58 -11.49 2.64
CA ARG A 21 -34.21 -11.80 2.24
C ARG A 21 -33.17 -10.89 2.91
N ALA A 22 -33.47 -9.61 3.04
CA ALA A 22 -32.56 -8.64 3.65
C ALA A 22 -32.42 -8.85 5.17
N VAL A 23 -33.51 -9.08 5.87
CA VAL A 23 -33.51 -9.28 7.33
C VAL A 23 -32.87 -10.61 7.70
N ASN A 24 -33.14 -11.70 6.96
CA ASN A 24 -32.49 -13.00 7.16
C ASN A 24 -30.97 -12.94 6.97
N LYS A 25 -30.48 -12.17 5.98
CA LYS A 25 -29.03 -11.95 5.81
C LYS A 25 -28.41 -11.21 7.00
N SER A 26 -29.14 -10.29 7.62
CA SER A 26 -28.65 -9.57 8.79
C SER A 26 -28.69 -10.40 10.05
N ALA A 27 -29.72 -11.24 10.22
CA ALA A 27 -29.83 -12.20 11.30
C ALA A 27 -28.73 -13.29 11.23
N ALA A 28 -28.45 -13.81 10.04
CA ALA A 28 -27.40 -14.81 9.83
C ALA A 28 -26.00 -14.32 10.24
N ARG A 29 -25.69 -13.00 10.13
CA ARG A 29 -24.40 -12.43 10.57
C ARG A 29 -24.16 -12.52 12.06
N ILE A 30 -25.23 -12.60 12.85
CA ILE A 30 -25.17 -12.73 14.31
C ILE A 30 -25.70 -14.09 14.77
N LEU A 31 -25.77 -15.05 13.86
CA LEU A 31 -26.22 -16.42 14.10
C LEU A 31 -27.66 -16.51 14.68
N TYR A 32 -28.51 -15.54 14.33
CA TYR A 32 -29.93 -15.53 14.71
C TYR A 32 -30.80 -16.08 13.59
N HIS A 33 -31.85 -16.81 13.96
CA HIS A 33 -32.85 -17.37 13.04
C HIS A 33 -34.22 -16.89 13.46
N PHE A 34 -34.92 -16.21 12.56
CA PHE A 34 -36.31 -15.79 12.81
C PHE A 34 -37.30 -16.98 12.79
N SER A 35 -38.28 -16.92 13.66
CA SER A 35 -39.48 -17.74 13.54
C SER A 35 -40.38 -17.27 12.39
N GLU A 36 -41.31 -18.10 11.96
CA GLU A 36 -42.31 -17.70 10.95
C GLU A 36 -43.17 -16.51 11.44
N GLU A 37 -43.52 -16.49 12.71
CA GLU A 37 -44.31 -15.43 13.32
C GLU A 37 -43.59 -14.08 13.31
N GLU A 38 -42.31 -14.10 13.62
CA GLU A 38 -41.46 -12.91 13.57
C GLU A 38 -41.33 -12.36 12.14
N ILE A 39 -41.11 -13.20 11.15
CA ILE A 39 -41.05 -12.81 9.73
C ILE A 39 -42.41 -12.21 9.29
N GLN A 40 -43.55 -12.86 9.66
CA GLN A 40 -44.86 -12.33 9.35
C GLN A 40 -45.12 -10.98 10.00
N PHE A 41 -44.69 -10.79 11.25
CA PHE A 41 -44.75 -9.50 11.93
C PHE A 41 -43.97 -8.42 11.20
N ILE A 42 -42.71 -8.70 10.83
CA ILE A 42 -41.82 -7.74 10.12
C ILE A 42 -42.44 -7.32 8.78
N CYS A 43 -42.96 -8.30 8.03
CA CYS A 43 -43.59 -8.03 6.74
C CYS A 43 -44.86 -7.19 6.89
N ARG A 44 -45.74 -7.56 7.83
CA ARG A 44 -46.99 -6.83 8.11
C ARG A 44 -46.69 -5.39 8.55
N PHE A 45 -45.82 -5.23 9.54
CA PHE A 45 -45.41 -3.91 10.03
C PHE A 45 -44.84 -3.01 8.91
N ALA A 46 -43.97 -3.60 8.07
CA ALA A 46 -43.35 -2.84 6.97
C ALA A 46 -44.41 -2.43 5.91
N THR A 47 -45.35 -3.30 5.62
CA THR A 47 -46.43 -3.01 4.66
C THR A 47 -47.38 -1.95 5.19
N GLU A 48 -47.88 -2.08 6.42
CA GLU A 48 -48.79 -1.13 7.07
C GLU A 48 -48.13 0.28 7.19
N LYS A 49 -46.86 0.32 7.57
CA LYS A 49 -46.14 1.60 7.65
C LYS A 49 -45.90 2.24 6.29
N ALA A 50 -45.55 1.43 5.27
CA ALA A 50 -45.41 1.94 3.90
C ALA A 50 -46.74 2.50 3.35
N GLU A 51 -47.87 1.83 3.63
CA GLU A 51 -49.20 2.28 3.27
C GLU A 51 -49.60 3.57 4.01
N SER A 52 -49.26 3.67 5.29
CA SER A 52 -49.57 4.83 6.13
C SER A 52 -48.89 6.12 5.66
N LEU A 53 -47.80 6.02 4.87
CA LEU A 53 -47.16 7.18 4.28
C LEU A 53 -48.01 7.87 3.20
N ASN A 54 -49.04 7.21 2.69
CA ASN A 54 -49.91 7.72 1.60
C ASN A 54 -49.14 8.22 0.36
N LYS A 55 -47.96 7.62 0.09
CA LYS A 55 -47.10 7.94 -1.05
C LYS A 55 -47.10 6.79 -2.05
N LYS A 56 -47.21 7.11 -3.37
CA LYS A 56 -47.03 6.12 -4.42
C LYS A 56 -45.56 5.69 -4.58
N ASP A 57 -44.65 6.62 -4.37
CA ASP A 57 -43.21 6.45 -4.53
C ASP A 57 -42.53 6.70 -3.17
N ILE A 58 -41.88 5.66 -2.64
CA ILE A 58 -41.18 5.69 -1.34
C ILE A 58 -39.68 5.56 -1.60
N PRO A 59 -38.87 6.52 -1.16
CA PRO A 59 -37.40 6.38 -1.20
C PRO A 59 -36.93 5.12 -0.46
N ILE A 60 -35.93 4.44 -1.02
CA ILE A 60 -35.38 3.22 -0.39
C ILE A 60 -34.86 3.48 1.04
N GLN A 61 -34.43 4.70 1.33
CA GLN A 61 -33.97 5.09 2.66
C GLN A 61 -35.11 5.05 3.68
N ASP A 62 -36.31 5.55 3.30
CA ASP A 62 -37.49 5.51 4.16
C ASP A 62 -37.92 4.05 4.43
N MET A 63 -37.83 3.21 3.39
CA MET A 63 -38.11 1.79 3.52
C MET A 63 -37.11 1.09 4.46
N HIS A 64 -35.82 1.45 4.41
CA HIS A 64 -34.83 0.93 5.35
C HIS A 64 -35.16 1.33 6.80
N ASN A 65 -35.59 2.55 7.04
CA ASN A 65 -35.96 3.03 8.38
C ASN A 65 -37.20 2.29 8.91
N ILE A 66 -38.17 2.00 8.04
CA ILE A 66 -39.36 1.23 8.40
C ILE A 66 -38.97 -0.21 8.79
N VAL A 67 -38.14 -0.87 8.00
CA VAL A 67 -37.67 -2.24 8.28
C VAL A 67 -36.84 -2.29 9.56
N GLU A 68 -35.98 -1.31 9.79
CA GLU A 68 -35.19 -1.16 11.02
C GLU A 68 -36.11 -1.03 12.24
N GLY A 69 -37.16 -0.20 12.15
CA GLY A 69 -38.16 -0.05 13.22
C GLY A 69 -38.95 -1.34 13.52
N ALA A 70 -39.21 -2.18 12.52
CA ALA A 70 -39.79 -3.51 12.74
C ALA A 70 -38.79 -4.44 13.45
N LEU A 71 -37.52 -4.43 13.05
CA LEU A 71 -36.47 -5.27 13.65
C LEU A 71 -36.18 -4.87 15.10
N GLU A 72 -36.22 -3.58 15.44
CA GLU A 72 -36.04 -3.11 16.84
C GLU A 72 -37.11 -3.70 17.79
N GLN A 73 -38.33 -3.95 17.29
CA GLN A 73 -39.40 -4.53 18.08
C GLN A 73 -39.28 -6.07 18.23
N VAL A 74 -38.65 -6.73 17.24
CA VAL A 74 -38.49 -8.19 17.25
C VAL A 74 -37.16 -8.58 17.92
N ASN A 75 -36.07 -8.03 17.45
CA ASN A 75 -34.73 -8.29 17.99
C ASN A 75 -33.79 -7.10 17.74
N PRO A 76 -33.47 -6.30 18.78
CA PRO A 76 -32.58 -5.15 18.67
C PRO A 76 -31.16 -5.48 18.17
N ALA A 77 -30.66 -6.69 18.44
CA ALA A 77 -29.35 -7.10 17.97
C ALA A 77 -29.34 -7.29 16.43
N VAL A 78 -30.43 -7.84 15.88
CA VAL A 78 -30.59 -7.95 14.42
C VAL A 78 -30.81 -6.58 13.78
N ALA A 79 -31.56 -5.68 14.43
CA ALA A 79 -31.73 -4.30 13.99
C ALA A 79 -30.38 -3.58 13.89
N LYS A 80 -29.53 -3.74 14.91
CA LYS A 80 -28.16 -3.22 14.92
C LYS A 80 -27.34 -3.79 13.76
N SER A 81 -27.35 -5.12 13.57
CA SER A 81 -26.63 -5.79 12.45
C SER A 81 -27.10 -5.28 11.08
N TYR A 82 -28.41 -5.04 10.92
CA TYR A 82 -28.99 -4.48 9.69
C TYR A 82 -28.53 -3.05 9.44
N ARG A 83 -28.55 -2.20 10.46
CA ARG A 83 -28.06 -0.80 10.42
C ARG A 83 -26.58 -0.73 10.14
N ASP A 84 -25.78 -1.51 10.85
CA ASP A 84 -24.32 -1.51 10.73
C ASP A 84 -23.88 -1.91 9.31
N TYR A 85 -24.52 -2.93 8.71
CA TYR A 85 -24.24 -3.32 7.34
C TYR A 85 -24.64 -2.26 6.31
N ARG A 86 -25.79 -1.61 6.51
CA ARG A 86 -26.24 -0.51 5.64
C ARG A 86 -25.27 0.66 5.70
N ASN A 87 -24.84 1.05 6.90
CA ASN A 87 -23.89 2.13 7.11
C ASN A 87 -22.51 1.78 6.53
N TYR A 88 -22.04 0.56 6.77
CA TYR A 88 -20.80 0.07 6.17
C TYR A 88 -20.81 0.18 4.64
N LYS A 89 -21.90 -0.20 4.00
CA LYS A 89 -22.02 -0.11 2.54
C LYS A 89 -22.03 1.34 2.05
N ILE A 90 -22.67 2.24 2.76
CA ILE A 90 -22.66 3.68 2.43
C ILE A 90 -21.24 4.24 2.61
N ASP A 91 -20.62 3.98 3.73
CA ASP A 91 -19.26 4.43 4.03
C ASP A 91 -18.24 3.88 3.03
N PHE A 92 -18.42 2.62 2.58
CA PHE A 92 -17.56 2.02 1.54
C PHE A 92 -17.71 2.73 0.18
N ILE A 93 -18.94 3.07 -0.21
CA ILE A 93 -19.18 3.82 -1.44
C ILE A 93 -18.51 5.19 -1.36
N HIS A 94 -18.68 5.93 -0.26
CA HIS A 94 -18.02 7.24 -0.07
C HIS A 94 -16.50 7.13 -0.14
N MET A 95 -15.93 6.12 0.51
CA MET A 95 -14.50 5.84 0.44
C MET A 95 -14.03 5.63 -1.01
N MET A 96 -14.77 4.85 -1.80
CA MET A 96 -14.43 4.61 -3.20
C MET A 96 -14.60 5.85 -4.07
N ASP A 97 -15.57 6.70 -3.79
CA ASP A 97 -15.75 7.98 -4.47
C ASP A 97 -14.58 8.94 -4.19
N GLU A 98 -14.07 8.96 -2.95
CA GLU A 98 -12.88 9.73 -2.58
C GLU A 98 -11.64 9.22 -3.33
N VAL A 99 -11.42 7.90 -3.33
CA VAL A 99 -10.31 7.27 -4.08
C VAL A 99 -10.41 7.59 -5.57
N TYR A 100 -11.61 7.50 -6.15
CA TYR A 100 -11.83 7.84 -7.56
C TYR A 100 -11.49 9.29 -7.87
N THR A 101 -11.98 10.23 -7.06
CA THR A 101 -11.76 11.68 -7.25
C THR A 101 -10.27 12.01 -7.17
N LYS A 102 -9.56 11.50 -6.16
CA LYS A 102 -8.11 11.68 -6.03
C LYS A 102 -7.34 11.02 -7.17
N SER A 103 -7.78 9.83 -7.62
CA SER A 103 -7.17 9.15 -8.77
C SER A 103 -7.24 9.99 -10.05
N GLN A 104 -8.35 10.70 -10.29
CA GLN A 104 -8.46 11.60 -11.45
C GLN A 104 -7.46 12.77 -11.32
N SER A 105 -7.34 13.37 -10.13
CA SER A 105 -6.34 14.42 -9.89
C SER A 105 -4.91 13.95 -10.17
N ILE A 106 -4.53 12.78 -9.64
CA ILE A 106 -3.19 12.19 -9.85
C ILE A 106 -2.92 11.92 -11.34
N ARG A 107 -3.91 11.45 -12.08
CA ARG A 107 -3.75 11.16 -13.52
C ARG A 107 -3.40 12.40 -14.34
N TYR A 108 -3.99 13.54 -14.01
CA TYR A 108 -3.88 14.77 -14.84
C TYR A 108 -2.82 15.74 -14.35
N ILE A 109 -2.64 15.87 -13.03
CA ILE A 109 -1.77 16.91 -12.46
C ILE A 109 -0.43 16.29 -12.02
N GLY A 110 -0.45 15.06 -11.53
CA GLY A 110 0.67 14.42 -10.83
C GLY A 110 0.79 14.94 -9.39
N ASP A 111 1.54 14.24 -8.58
CA ASP A 111 1.88 14.64 -7.21
C ASP A 111 3.38 14.91 -7.15
N LYS A 112 3.77 16.10 -6.71
CA LYS A 112 5.15 16.52 -6.51
C LYS A 112 5.53 16.65 -5.04
N SER A 113 4.69 16.14 -4.14
CA SER A 113 4.91 16.23 -2.70
C SER A 113 6.08 15.37 -2.23
N ASN A 114 6.45 14.33 -2.98
CA ASN A 114 7.58 13.46 -2.68
C ASN A 114 8.76 13.75 -3.63
N ALA A 115 9.87 14.19 -3.08
CA ALA A 115 11.08 14.54 -3.84
C ALA A 115 11.75 13.32 -4.51
N ASN A 116 11.51 12.10 -3.99
CA ASN A 116 12.09 10.85 -4.51
C ASN A 116 11.28 10.22 -5.65
N THR A 117 10.23 10.88 -6.13
CA THR A 117 9.39 10.37 -7.20
C THR A 117 9.31 11.31 -8.38
N ASP A 118 9.35 10.78 -9.58
CA ASP A 118 9.08 11.54 -10.80
C ASP A 118 7.58 11.40 -11.16
N SER A 119 6.81 12.46 -10.95
CA SER A 119 5.38 12.49 -11.20
C SER A 119 5.00 12.36 -12.70
N ALA A 120 5.95 12.49 -13.60
CA ALA A 120 5.73 12.29 -15.03
C ALA A 120 5.64 10.79 -15.40
N LEU A 121 6.28 9.91 -14.61
CA LEU A 121 6.29 8.48 -14.88
C LEU A 121 4.92 7.84 -14.67
N VAL A 122 4.56 6.94 -15.58
CA VAL A 122 3.32 6.11 -15.46
C VAL A 122 3.36 5.25 -14.20
N ALA A 123 4.53 4.70 -13.85
CA ALA A 123 4.74 3.91 -12.64
C ALA A 123 4.41 4.71 -11.38
N THR A 124 4.87 5.96 -11.28
CA THR A 124 4.57 6.87 -10.16
C THR A 124 3.07 7.12 -10.04
N LYS A 125 2.39 7.46 -11.13
CA LYS A 125 0.94 7.71 -11.11
C LYS A 125 0.15 6.48 -10.64
N ARG A 126 0.53 5.30 -11.12
CA ARG A 126 -0.08 4.04 -10.70
C ARG A 126 0.11 3.80 -9.19
N SER A 127 1.31 4.00 -8.67
CA SER A 127 1.61 3.84 -7.25
C SER A 127 0.88 4.84 -6.37
N LEU A 128 0.80 6.10 -6.78
CA LEU A 128 0.06 7.13 -6.03
C LEU A 128 -1.44 6.79 -5.93
N ILE A 129 -2.05 6.27 -7.00
CA ILE A 129 -3.45 5.82 -6.96
C ILE A 129 -3.62 4.64 -6.01
N PHE A 130 -2.69 3.67 -6.05
CA PHE A 130 -2.70 2.53 -5.14
C PHE A 130 -2.50 2.95 -3.68
N ASN A 131 -1.62 3.91 -3.43
CA ASN A 131 -1.38 4.47 -2.10
C ASN A 131 -2.62 5.16 -1.53
N GLU A 132 -3.40 5.88 -2.34
CA GLU A 132 -4.68 6.46 -1.87
C GLU A 132 -5.68 5.37 -1.49
N LEU A 133 -5.78 4.29 -2.26
CA LEU A 133 -6.62 3.15 -1.90
C LEU A 133 -6.17 2.51 -0.56
N ASN A 134 -4.88 2.22 -0.40
CA ASN A 134 -4.34 1.63 0.82
C ASN A 134 -4.56 2.53 2.05
N LYS A 135 -4.38 3.83 1.89
CA LYS A 135 -4.62 4.82 2.95
C LYS A 135 -6.08 4.81 3.41
N GLU A 136 -7.04 4.77 2.49
CA GLU A 136 -8.45 4.72 2.85
C GLU A 136 -8.84 3.36 3.47
N LEU A 137 -8.26 2.25 3.00
CA LEU A 137 -8.42 0.94 3.64
C LEU A 137 -7.87 0.93 5.07
N TYR A 138 -6.66 1.49 5.28
CA TYR A 138 -6.07 1.62 6.61
C TYR A 138 -6.97 2.42 7.55
N ARG A 139 -7.43 3.58 7.11
CA ARG A 139 -8.35 4.44 7.87
C ARG A 139 -9.65 3.76 8.23
N LYS A 140 -10.20 2.97 7.31
CA LYS A 140 -11.48 2.30 7.49
C LYS A 140 -11.42 1.10 8.43
N PHE A 141 -10.37 0.29 8.35
CA PHE A 141 -10.32 -1.00 9.02
C PHE A 141 -9.41 -1.04 10.24
N PHE A 142 -8.45 -0.11 10.36
CA PHE A 142 -7.44 -0.16 11.42
C PHE A 142 -7.46 1.07 12.35
N MET A 143 -8.10 2.18 11.95
CA MET A 143 -8.25 3.35 12.80
C MET A 143 -9.62 3.37 13.44
N ASN A 144 -9.68 3.72 14.74
CA ASN A 144 -10.95 3.99 15.39
C ASN A 144 -11.47 5.42 15.04
N ARG A 145 -12.75 5.67 15.34
CA ARG A 145 -13.40 6.95 14.99
C ARG A 145 -12.73 8.17 15.62
N ASN A 146 -12.25 8.05 16.87
CA ASN A 146 -11.62 9.16 17.58
C ASN A 146 -10.26 9.50 16.99
N GLU A 147 -9.45 8.49 16.65
CA GLU A 147 -8.17 8.66 15.97
C GLU A 147 -8.36 9.31 14.59
N LEU A 148 -9.31 8.79 13.81
CA LEU A 148 -9.62 9.36 12.50
C LEU A 148 -10.07 10.82 12.60
N GLN A 149 -10.92 11.13 13.60
CA GLN A 149 -11.39 12.49 13.82
C GLN A 149 -10.23 13.39 14.28
N ALA A 150 -9.39 12.93 15.21
CA ALA A 150 -8.21 13.66 15.65
C ALA A 150 -7.22 13.97 14.52
N CYS A 151 -7.06 13.03 13.55
CA CYS A 151 -6.28 13.27 12.34
C CYS A 151 -6.93 14.32 11.43
N LYS A 152 -8.27 14.28 11.26
CA LYS A 152 -9.01 15.26 10.45
C LYS A 152 -8.97 16.66 11.04
N ASP A 153 -9.03 16.75 12.35
CA ASP A 153 -9.00 18.01 13.12
C ASP A 153 -7.57 18.55 13.29
N GLY A 154 -6.55 17.78 12.87
CA GLY A 154 -5.15 18.21 12.94
C GLY A 154 -4.49 18.06 14.32
N TYR A 155 -5.11 17.36 15.27
CA TYR A 155 -4.50 17.09 16.59
C TYR A 155 -3.37 16.07 16.53
N ILE A 156 -3.48 15.08 15.63
CA ILE A 156 -2.42 14.09 15.38
C ILE A 156 -2.17 13.96 13.89
N TYR A 157 -0.92 13.71 13.54
CA TYR A 157 -0.50 13.36 12.18
C TYR A 157 0.16 11.99 12.18
N ILE A 158 -0.37 11.07 11.37
CA ILE A 158 0.21 9.75 11.14
C ILE A 158 0.69 9.74 9.70
N HIS A 159 2.03 9.79 9.52
CA HIS A 159 2.60 9.74 8.19
C HIS A 159 2.60 8.32 7.63
N ASP A 160 2.76 8.19 6.31
CA ASP A 160 2.85 6.92 5.58
C ASP A 160 1.68 5.96 5.83
N GLN A 161 0.47 6.49 6.00
CA GLN A 161 -0.73 5.68 6.24
C GLN A 161 -0.98 4.66 5.13
N SER A 162 -0.55 4.93 3.91
CA SER A 162 -0.64 4.03 2.76
C SER A 162 0.31 2.83 2.84
N ALA A 163 1.38 2.93 3.64
CA ALA A 163 2.38 1.88 3.82
C ALA A 163 2.12 0.98 5.03
N ARG A 164 1.06 1.23 5.81
CA ARG A 164 0.80 0.55 7.08
C ARG A 164 0.23 -0.85 6.97
N LEU A 165 -0.23 -1.28 5.79
CA LEU A 165 -0.88 -2.57 5.64
C LEU A 165 0.13 -3.70 5.44
N ASP A 166 1.02 -3.59 4.45
CA ASP A 166 1.84 -4.71 3.99
C ASP A 166 3.28 -4.33 3.67
N THR A 167 3.70 -3.09 3.91
CA THR A 167 4.99 -2.59 3.42
C THR A 167 5.94 -2.30 4.57
N MET A 168 7.19 -2.77 4.44
CA MET A 168 8.29 -2.32 5.27
C MET A 168 8.57 -0.85 4.95
N ASN A 169 8.65 0.02 5.97
CA ASN A 169 8.84 1.44 5.74
C ASN A 169 10.31 1.75 5.44
N CYS A 170 11.17 1.67 6.45
CA CYS A 170 12.61 1.93 6.33
C CYS A 170 13.40 0.77 6.92
N CYS A 171 14.62 0.53 6.44
CA CYS A 171 15.50 -0.43 7.08
C CYS A 171 16.98 0.00 7.09
N LEU A 172 17.71 -0.53 8.06
CA LEU A 172 19.16 -0.68 8.02
C LEU A 172 19.44 -2.07 7.48
N PHE A 173 20.17 -2.18 6.39
CA PHE A 173 20.39 -3.45 5.70
C PHE A 173 21.83 -3.92 5.88
N ASP A 174 22.02 -5.14 6.38
CA ASP A 174 23.33 -5.76 6.50
C ASP A 174 23.77 -6.38 5.17
N VAL A 175 24.36 -5.55 4.32
CA VAL A 175 24.87 -6.00 3.02
C VAL A 175 26.06 -6.95 3.17
N ALA A 176 26.86 -6.83 4.25
CA ALA A 176 28.01 -7.68 4.46
C ALA A 176 27.62 -9.16 4.59
N SER A 177 26.57 -9.44 5.38
CA SER A 177 26.07 -10.81 5.55
C SER A 177 25.53 -11.41 4.25
N VAL A 178 24.96 -10.57 3.36
CA VAL A 178 24.43 -11.02 2.07
C VAL A 178 25.56 -11.30 1.07
N LEU A 179 26.60 -10.45 1.02
CA LEU A 179 27.73 -10.63 0.10
C LEU A 179 28.62 -11.82 0.46
N SER A 180 28.73 -12.14 1.74
CA SER A 180 29.61 -13.22 2.22
C SER A 180 29.16 -14.58 1.72
N GLY A 181 30.00 -15.25 0.92
CA GLY A 181 29.73 -16.58 0.36
C GLY A 181 28.78 -16.62 -0.83
N GLY A 182 28.24 -15.47 -1.24
CA GLY A 182 27.27 -15.36 -2.33
C GLY A 182 25.81 -15.55 -1.88
N PHE A 183 24.87 -15.25 -2.76
CA PHE A 183 23.43 -15.26 -2.47
C PHE A 183 22.60 -15.42 -3.74
N GLU A 184 21.33 -15.78 -3.57
CA GLU A 184 20.35 -15.83 -4.66
C GLU A 184 19.50 -14.55 -4.65
N MET A 185 19.36 -13.90 -5.81
CA MET A 185 18.46 -12.77 -6.02
C MET A 185 17.72 -12.93 -7.36
N GLY A 186 16.40 -12.89 -7.30
CA GLY A 186 15.58 -13.27 -8.44
C GLY A 186 15.76 -14.74 -8.79
N ASN A 187 16.23 -15.01 -10.00
CA ASN A 187 16.50 -16.38 -10.49
C ASN A 187 18.00 -16.62 -10.75
N VAL A 188 18.87 -15.81 -10.15
CA VAL A 188 20.30 -15.83 -10.40
C VAL A 188 21.07 -15.94 -9.08
N TRP A 189 22.07 -16.81 -9.07
CA TRP A 189 23.05 -16.89 -8.01
C TRP A 189 24.15 -15.87 -8.23
N TYR A 190 24.34 -14.96 -7.26
CA TYR A 190 25.43 -14.00 -7.20
C TYR A 190 26.57 -14.58 -6.37
N ASN A 191 27.74 -14.78 -6.99
CA ASN A 191 28.92 -15.16 -6.24
C ASN A 191 29.47 -13.96 -5.45
N GLU A 192 30.17 -14.22 -4.37
CA GLU A 192 30.91 -13.19 -3.65
C GLU A 192 31.84 -12.41 -4.58
N PRO A 193 31.79 -11.08 -4.59
CA PRO A 193 32.64 -10.24 -5.42
C PRO A 193 34.15 -10.50 -5.13
N LYS A 194 34.94 -10.46 -6.19
CA LYS A 194 36.40 -10.66 -6.10
C LYS A 194 37.20 -9.37 -6.31
N THR A 195 36.53 -8.30 -6.69
CA THR A 195 37.11 -7.00 -6.98
C THR A 195 36.19 -5.89 -6.52
N LEU A 196 36.75 -4.69 -6.33
CA LEU A 196 36.04 -3.53 -5.84
C LEU A 196 34.94 -3.07 -6.82
N ASP A 197 35.24 -3.03 -8.12
CA ASP A 197 34.28 -2.69 -9.18
C ASP A 197 33.06 -3.61 -9.18
N THR A 198 33.30 -4.92 -9.10
CA THR A 198 32.21 -5.91 -9.01
C THR A 198 31.42 -5.77 -7.71
N ALA A 199 32.06 -5.43 -6.59
CA ALA A 199 31.38 -5.18 -5.33
C ALA A 199 30.42 -3.98 -5.44
N PHE A 200 30.84 -2.88 -6.05
CA PHE A 200 29.98 -1.73 -6.34
C PHE A 200 28.77 -2.13 -7.19
N ASP A 201 28.96 -2.89 -8.23
CA ASP A 201 27.85 -3.33 -9.11
C ASP A 201 26.85 -4.20 -8.38
N VAL A 202 27.32 -5.25 -7.68
CA VAL A 202 26.46 -6.18 -6.94
C VAL A 202 25.72 -5.47 -5.82
N MET A 203 26.39 -4.60 -5.07
CA MET A 203 25.74 -3.78 -4.03
C MET A 203 24.69 -2.84 -4.64
N GLY A 204 24.97 -2.24 -5.79
CA GLY A 204 23.99 -1.43 -6.50
C GLY A 204 22.74 -2.21 -6.87
N ASP A 205 22.86 -3.45 -7.32
CA ASP A 205 21.73 -4.32 -7.63
C ASP A 205 20.93 -4.71 -6.38
N ILE A 206 21.62 -4.99 -5.25
CA ILE A 206 20.98 -5.28 -3.96
C ILE A 206 20.18 -4.06 -3.49
N ILE A 207 20.78 -2.86 -3.53
CA ILE A 207 20.14 -1.62 -3.10
C ILE A 207 18.88 -1.35 -3.94
N LEU A 208 18.97 -1.40 -5.27
CA LEU A 208 17.84 -1.20 -6.17
C LEU A 208 16.71 -2.20 -5.94
N SER A 209 17.06 -3.48 -5.84
CA SER A 209 16.09 -4.57 -5.67
C SER A 209 15.38 -4.48 -4.31
N THR A 210 16.12 -4.20 -3.23
CA THR A 210 15.58 -4.13 -1.87
C THR A 210 14.77 -2.85 -1.68
N ALA A 211 15.29 -1.70 -2.12
CA ALA A 211 14.57 -0.43 -2.02
C ALA A 211 13.24 -0.45 -2.79
N ALA A 212 13.17 -1.17 -3.92
CA ALA A 212 11.93 -1.36 -4.67
C ALA A 212 10.81 -2.08 -3.89
N GLN A 213 11.15 -2.77 -2.80
CA GLN A 213 10.19 -3.48 -1.95
C GLN A 213 9.84 -2.72 -0.67
N GLN A 214 10.42 -1.54 -0.47
CA GLN A 214 10.18 -0.68 0.70
C GLN A 214 9.38 0.56 0.31
N TYR A 215 8.72 1.15 1.28
CA TYR A 215 8.05 2.44 1.11
C TYR A 215 8.99 3.62 1.37
N GLY A 216 9.87 3.48 2.37
CA GLY A 216 10.80 4.50 2.82
C GLY A 216 12.26 4.19 2.47
N GLY A 217 13.18 4.82 3.21
CA GLY A 217 14.60 4.79 2.93
C GLY A 217 15.29 3.44 3.18
N PHE A 218 16.25 3.15 2.33
CA PHE A 218 17.19 2.05 2.49
C PHE A 218 18.54 2.62 2.96
N THR A 219 19.10 2.07 4.03
CA THR A 219 20.36 2.54 4.58
C THR A 219 21.38 1.40 4.66
N VAL A 220 22.55 1.64 4.08
CA VAL A 220 23.73 0.79 4.21
C VAL A 220 24.67 1.42 5.24
N PRO A 221 24.80 0.87 6.43
CA PRO A 221 25.71 1.40 7.42
C PRO A 221 27.16 1.06 7.06
N SER A 222 28.10 1.95 7.42
CA SER A 222 29.57 1.70 7.37
C SER A 222 30.04 1.18 6.01
N VAL A 223 29.69 1.89 4.95
CA VAL A 223 30.00 1.49 3.57
C VAL A 223 31.50 1.36 3.30
N ASP A 224 32.32 2.15 4.02
CA ASP A 224 33.77 2.08 4.02
C ASP A 224 34.30 0.73 4.49
N LEU A 225 33.82 0.27 5.65
CA LEU A 225 34.18 -1.05 6.20
C LEU A 225 33.65 -2.19 5.31
N LEU A 226 32.50 -2.00 4.69
CA LEU A 226 31.91 -2.99 3.78
C LEU A 226 32.72 -3.17 2.51
N LEU A 227 33.28 -2.10 1.96
CA LEU A 227 34.08 -2.12 0.72
C LEU A 227 35.57 -2.48 0.96
N GLU A 228 36.09 -2.35 2.18
CA GLU A 228 37.48 -2.60 2.53
C GLU A 228 38.00 -3.96 2.04
N PRO A 229 37.34 -5.13 2.28
CA PRO A 229 37.85 -6.43 1.84
C PRO A 229 37.95 -6.56 0.30
N PHE A 230 37.10 -5.86 -0.43
CA PHE A 230 37.13 -5.87 -1.88
C PHE A 230 38.18 -4.92 -2.46
N ALA A 231 38.41 -3.80 -1.77
CA ALA A 231 39.51 -2.90 -2.08
C ALA A 231 40.87 -3.59 -1.89
N GLU A 232 41.05 -4.32 -0.79
CA GLU A 232 42.27 -5.11 -0.55
C GLU A 232 42.51 -6.18 -1.63
N LYS A 233 41.48 -6.95 -1.99
CA LYS A 233 41.57 -7.93 -3.09
C LYS A 233 41.93 -7.28 -4.43
N SER A 234 41.38 -6.14 -4.74
CA SER A 234 41.70 -5.38 -5.96
C SER A 234 43.11 -4.80 -5.90
N TYR A 235 43.53 -4.25 -4.75
CA TYR A 235 44.89 -3.73 -4.56
C TYR A 235 45.93 -4.83 -4.77
N GLU A 236 45.76 -6.01 -4.17
CA GLU A 236 46.67 -7.13 -4.38
C GLU A 236 46.76 -7.54 -5.85
N LYS A 237 45.64 -7.59 -6.54
CA LYS A 237 45.56 -7.88 -7.98
C LYS A 237 46.35 -6.87 -8.81
N PHE A 238 46.16 -5.57 -8.56
CA PHE A 238 46.87 -4.49 -9.26
C PHE A 238 48.34 -4.50 -8.93
N TYR A 239 48.69 -4.60 -7.67
CA TYR A 239 50.07 -4.63 -7.22
C TYR A 239 50.88 -5.80 -7.89
N ARG A 240 50.31 -7.02 -7.86
CA ARG A 240 50.93 -8.19 -8.57
C ARG A 240 51.13 -7.89 -10.05
N ARG A 241 50.14 -7.37 -10.72
CA ARG A 241 50.20 -6.98 -12.12
C ARG A 241 51.37 -6.05 -12.41
N TYR A 242 51.58 -5.05 -11.59
CA TYR A 242 52.62 -4.07 -11.75
C TYR A 242 54.04 -4.65 -11.42
N ILE A 243 54.13 -5.53 -10.47
CA ILE A 243 55.38 -6.31 -10.22
C ILE A 243 55.73 -7.17 -11.41
N ASP A 244 54.75 -7.90 -11.96
CA ASP A 244 54.96 -8.74 -13.14
C ASP A 244 55.34 -7.96 -14.40
N MET A 245 54.95 -6.70 -14.49
CA MET A 245 55.35 -5.74 -15.50
C MET A 245 56.78 -5.17 -15.28
N GLY A 246 57.42 -5.56 -14.18
CA GLY A 246 58.78 -5.15 -13.87
C GLY A 246 58.97 -3.86 -13.12
N LEU A 247 57.89 -3.32 -12.51
CA LEU A 247 57.99 -2.12 -11.64
C LEU A 247 58.68 -2.51 -10.32
N THR A 248 59.36 -1.49 -9.71
CA THR A 248 59.84 -1.68 -8.34
C THR A 248 58.67 -1.73 -7.35
N PRO A 249 58.85 -2.39 -6.19
CA PRO A 249 57.78 -2.50 -5.20
C PRO A 249 57.14 -1.14 -4.83
N LYS A 250 57.94 -0.11 -4.68
CA LYS A 250 57.46 1.25 -4.38
C LYS A 250 56.64 1.87 -5.54
N ALA A 251 57.08 1.61 -6.78
CA ALA A 251 56.34 2.10 -7.95
C ALA A 251 55.03 1.31 -8.16
N ALA A 252 55.08 -0.02 -7.99
CA ALA A 252 53.93 -0.88 -8.07
C ALA A 252 52.85 -0.52 -7.02
N ASP A 253 53.24 -0.25 -5.79
CA ASP A 253 52.39 0.24 -4.72
C ASP A 253 51.67 1.54 -5.08
N LYS A 254 52.42 2.52 -5.58
CA LYS A 254 51.88 3.81 -5.99
C LYS A 254 50.82 3.68 -7.10
N GLU A 255 51.14 2.90 -8.14
CA GLU A 255 50.21 2.70 -9.26
C GLU A 255 49.00 1.87 -8.85
N ALA A 256 49.16 0.84 -8.02
CA ALA A 256 48.07 0.05 -7.51
C ALA A 256 47.10 0.89 -6.64
N MET A 257 47.64 1.79 -5.81
CA MET A 257 46.84 2.72 -5.02
C MET A 257 46.09 3.73 -5.89
N ALA A 258 46.70 4.18 -6.99
CA ALA A 258 46.04 5.08 -7.95
C ALA A 258 44.87 4.37 -8.65
N ASP A 259 45.03 3.08 -9.03
CA ASP A 259 43.95 2.26 -9.60
C ASP A 259 42.80 2.09 -8.60
N ILE A 260 43.08 1.84 -7.31
CA ILE A 260 42.04 1.69 -6.28
C ILE A 260 41.27 3.01 -6.09
N LEU A 261 41.96 4.15 -6.05
CA LEU A 261 41.29 5.45 -5.95
C LEU A 261 40.35 5.69 -7.16
N ASN A 262 40.82 5.36 -8.35
CA ASN A 262 40.01 5.44 -9.56
C ASN A 262 38.79 4.50 -9.50
N ASP A 263 38.94 3.28 -9.01
CA ASP A 263 37.83 2.32 -8.86
C ASP A 263 36.77 2.84 -7.85
N PHE A 264 37.20 3.49 -6.77
CA PHE A 264 36.28 4.16 -5.85
C PHE A 264 35.55 5.32 -6.53
N GLU A 265 36.25 6.21 -7.22
CA GLU A 265 35.66 7.33 -7.93
C GLU A 265 34.60 6.85 -8.96
N GLN A 266 34.95 5.84 -9.76
CA GLN A 266 34.04 5.27 -10.77
C GLN A 266 32.88 4.51 -10.13
N GLY A 267 33.11 3.78 -9.04
CA GLY A 267 32.08 3.06 -8.31
C GLY A 267 31.03 3.99 -7.71
N PHE A 268 31.44 5.05 -7.03
CA PHE A 268 30.52 6.05 -6.50
C PHE A 268 29.80 6.83 -7.59
N GLN A 269 30.48 7.19 -8.66
CA GLN A 269 29.85 7.84 -9.82
C GLN A 269 28.78 6.92 -10.44
N GLY A 270 29.08 5.61 -10.55
CA GLY A 270 28.13 4.61 -11.04
C GLY A 270 26.89 4.51 -10.14
N TRP A 271 27.06 4.57 -8.81
CA TRP A 271 25.94 4.62 -7.87
C TRP A 271 25.14 5.91 -7.99
N GLU A 272 25.80 7.06 -8.09
CA GLU A 272 25.11 8.34 -8.29
C GLU A 272 24.18 8.28 -9.51
N TYR A 273 24.66 7.79 -10.64
CA TYR A 273 23.83 7.64 -11.83
C TYR A 273 22.74 6.59 -11.63
N LYS A 274 23.09 5.40 -11.14
CA LYS A 274 22.16 4.28 -10.95
C LYS A 274 21.00 4.68 -10.03
N PHE A 275 21.29 5.31 -8.88
CA PHE A 275 20.28 5.65 -7.88
C PHE A 275 19.47 6.91 -8.22
N ASN A 276 19.91 7.74 -9.13
CA ASN A 276 19.15 8.91 -9.58
C ASN A 276 18.45 8.73 -10.93
N THR A 277 18.68 7.63 -11.64
CA THR A 277 18.11 7.41 -12.98
C THR A 277 17.31 6.13 -13.12
N VAL A 278 17.58 5.13 -12.30
CA VAL A 278 16.88 3.83 -12.36
C VAL A 278 15.74 3.83 -11.33
N ALA A 279 14.56 4.22 -11.78
CA ALA A 279 13.37 4.19 -10.95
C ALA A 279 12.86 2.75 -10.73
N SER A 280 12.31 2.50 -9.55
CA SER A 280 11.61 1.25 -9.24
C SER A 280 10.32 1.09 -10.07
N SER A 281 9.68 -0.06 -9.96
CA SER A 281 8.35 -0.30 -10.55
C SER A 281 7.25 0.61 -9.99
N ARG A 282 7.52 1.31 -8.87
CA ARG A 282 6.64 2.32 -8.26
C ARG A 282 6.92 3.73 -8.76
N GLY A 283 8.04 3.95 -9.48
CA GLY A 283 8.47 5.23 -9.99
C GLY A 283 9.23 6.08 -8.96
N ASP A 284 9.72 5.49 -7.90
CA ASP A 284 10.60 6.10 -6.91
C ASP A 284 12.06 5.66 -7.13
N TYR A 285 12.96 6.44 -6.58
CA TYR A 285 14.39 6.17 -6.54
C TYR A 285 14.79 5.70 -5.14
N PRO A 286 15.79 4.83 -5.01
CA PRO A 286 16.23 4.31 -3.72
C PRO A 286 16.80 5.36 -2.77
#